data_d87b571972b2f48eb3be5ef9477657b0
#
_entry.id   d87b571972b2f48eb3be5ef9477657b0
#
_cell.length_a   1.000
_cell.length_b   1.000
_cell.length_c   1.000
_cell.angle_alpha   90.00
_cell.angle_beta   90.00
_cell.angle_gamma   90.00
#
_symmetry.space_group_name_H-M   'P 1'
#
loop_
_entity.id
_entity.type
_entity.pdbx_description
1 polymer ?
#
loop_
_entity_poly.entity_id
_entity_poly.type
_entity_poly.pdbx_seq_one_letter_code
_entity_poly.pdbx_strand_id
1 'polypeptide(L)'
;ETLSMAPNVASNTFNPQSLLIEPYSRGLVAGGFGDWRSVVVDGGFDWGGSRKPAVPLDRTVVYEGHVKGMTKRHPHVPPALHGTYAGLAHPAMIDHFHSLGVTSIELLPIHAFATEPRLLQLGLSNYWGYNSLNFFTPHAPYATAASRAEGPEAVLREFKGMVKLLHEAGLEVILDVVYNHTAEEGIGGPRTSLRGIDNRSYYRQTDEGVYIDETGCGNAVDTSTDAAARLVLDSLRYWANDVQIDGFRFDLAVTLGRDERHAFRPDHPLLRAIQDDPQLAGVKTIAEPWDVGMGGWQTGNFAEGWHEWNDRYRDRVRNFWLSDIDYARRA
;
A
#
# COMPACT_ATOMS: atom_id res chain seq x y z
N GLU A 1 33.38 5.94 -2.86
CA GLU A 1 32.72 6.28 -1.57
C GLU A 1 32.34 5.00 -0.88
N THR A 2 32.96 4.74 0.27
CA THR A 2 32.69 3.57 1.11
C THR A 2 31.33 3.77 1.77
N LEU A 3 30.30 3.14 1.24
CA LEU A 3 29.04 2.96 1.95
C LEU A 3 29.36 2.32 3.31
N SER A 4 29.05 3.04 4.38
CA SER A 4 29.29 2.59 5.75
C SER A 4 28.60 1.26 6.00
N MET A 5 29.37 0.22 6.16
CA MET A 5 28.85 -1.12 6.45
C MET A 5 28.82 -1.31 7.95
N ALA A 6 27.67 -1.65 8.51
CA ALA A 6 27.62 -2.19 9.86
C ALA A 6 28.41 -3.52 9.88
N PRO A 7 29.43 -3.67 10.73
CA PRO A 7 30.44 -4.72 10.60
C PRO A 7 29.96 -6.15 10.81
N ASN A 8 28.71 -6.36 11.24
CA ASN A 8 28.21 -7.69 11.63
C ASN A 8 26.96 -8.16 10.88
N VAL A 9 26.52 -7.48 9.83
CA VAL A 9 25.31 -7.86 9.10
C VAL A 9 25.64 -8.08 7.63
N ALA A 10 26.27 -9.21 7.33
CA ALA A 10 26.69 -9.63 5.98
C ALA A 10 25.56 -9.57 4.94
N SER A 11 24.29 -9.69 5.36
CA SER A 11 23.11 -9.57 4.50
C SER A 11 22.79 -8.14 4.05
N ASN A 12 23.37 -7.13 4.69
CA ASN A 12 23.11 -5.72 4.41
C ASN A 12 24.21 -5.02 3.61
N THR A 13 25.14 -5.80 3.03
CA THR A 13 26.23 -5.27 2.24
C THR A 13 25.81 -5.01 0.79
N PHE A 14 26.26 -3.89 0.23
CA PHE A 14 26.16 -3.63 -1.20
C PHE A 14 26.84 -4.73 -2.00
N ASN A 15 26.13 -5.26 -3.01
CA ASN A 15 26.70 -6.23 -3.95
C ASN A 15 26.51 -5.70 -5.38
N PRO A 16 27.58 -5.27 -6.08
CA PRO A 16 27.49 -4.71 -7.42
C PRO A 16 27.03 -5.72 -8.49
N GLN A 17 26.97 -7.01 -8.15
CA GLN A 17 26.48 -8.06 -9.05
C GLN A 17 24.99 -8.37 -8.86
N SER A 18 24.34 -7.84 -7.81
CA SER A 18 22.92 -8.01 -7.58
C SER A 18 22.12 -7.02 -8.41
N LEU A 19 21.13 -7.53 -9.14
CA LEU A 19 20.12 -6.66 -9.75
C LEU A 19 19.19 -6.15 -8.65
N LEU A 20 18.96 -4.84 -8.64
CA LEU A 20 18.05 -4.19 -7.72
C LEU A 20 16.89 -3.57 -8.48
N ILE A 21 15.72 -3.59 -7.87
CA ILE A 21 14.56 -2.83 -8.34
C ILE A 21 14.88 -1.34 -8.14
N GLU A 22 14.68 -0.56 -9.18
CA GLU A 22 14.70 0.90 -9.09
C GLU A 22 13.50 1.35 -8.25
N PRO A 23 13.66 2.11 -7.16
CA PRO A 23 12.58 2.45 -6.21
C PRO A 23 11.39 3.18 -6.85
N TYR A 24 11.62 3.99 -7.87
CA TYR A 24 10.59 4.74 -8.61
C TYR A 24 10.06 4.02 -9.84
N SER A 25 10.37 2.74 -10.01
CA SER A 25 9.92 1.96 -11.16
C SER A 25 8.38 1.87 -11.22
N ARG A 26 7.81 2.21 -12.36
CA ARG A 26 6.36 2.13 -12.63
C ARG A 26 5.94 0.81 -13.28
N GLY A 27 6.90 -0.05 -13.58
CA GLY A 27 6.68 -1.37 -14.16
C GLY A 27 7.74 -2.36 -13.72
N LEU A 28 7.30 -3.56 -13.34
CA LEU A 28 8.16 -4.66 -12.94
C LEU A 28 7.85 -5.91 -13.78
N VAL A 29 8.91 -6.65 -14.11
CA VAL A 29 8.80 -8.00 -14.65
C VAL A 29 9.58 -8.97 -13.77
N ALA A 30 9.04 -10.16 -13.55
CA ALA A 30 9.75 -11.23 -12.88
C ALA A 30 10.87 -11.73 -13.80
N GLY A 31 12.10 -11.78 -13.27
CA GLY A 31 13.22 -12.47 -13.89
C GLY A 31 13.24 -13.97 -13.53
N GLY A 32 14.23 -14.70 -14.02
CA GLY A 32 14.49 -16.05 -13.52
C GLY A 32 14.98 -16.05 -12.07
N PHE A 33 14.67 -17.12 -11.32
CA PHE A 33 15.16 -17.33 -9.94
C PHE A 33 14.75 -16.26 -8.90
N GLY A 34 13.58 -15.62 -9.07
CA GLY A 34 13.08 -14.62 -8.10
C GLY A 34 13.67 -13.24 -8.28
N ASP A 35 14.46 -13.00 -9.32
CA ASP A 35 14.92 -11.67 -9.69
C ASP A 35 13.76 -10.84 -10.23
N TRP A 36 13.80 -9.53 -9.96
CA TRP A 36 12.88 -8.56 -10.50
C TRP A 36 13.64 -7.55 -11.35
N ARG A 37 13.01 -7.11 -12.42
CA ARG A 37 13.59 -6.08 -13.28
C ARG A 37 12.64 -4.92 -13.44
N SER A 38 13.16 -3.73 -13.26
CA SER A 38 12.46 -2.49 -13.57
C SER A 38 12.32 -2.31 -15.06
N VAL A 39 11.14 -1.84 -15.47
CA VAL A 39 10.83 -1.55 -16.88
C VAL A 39 10.43 -0.09 -16.99
N VAL A 40 11.00 0.60 -17.97
CA VAL A 40 10.54 1.94 -18.34
C VAL A 40 9.20 1.79 -19.05
N VAL A 41 8.17 2.45 -18.52
CA VAL A 41 6.81 2.44 -19.07
C VAL A 41 6.40 3.86 -19.45
N ASP A 42 5.66 4.01 -20.54
CA ASP A 42 4.94 5.24 -20.83
C ASP A 42 3.74 5.35 -19.89
N GLY A 43 3.75 6.37 -19.05
CA GLY A 43 2.66 6.66 -18.12
C GLY A 43 1.47 7.38 -18.76
N GLY A 44 1.52 7.73 -20.03
CA GLY A 44 0.46 8.42 -20.74
C GLY A 44 -0.85 7.63 -20.71
N PHE A 45 -1.99 8.33 -20.45
CA PHE A 45 -3.31 7.72 -20.43
C PHE A 45 -4.37 8.75 -20.81
N ASP A 46 -5.28 8.38 -21.69
CA ASP A 46 -6.40 9.23 -22.08
C ASP A 46 -7.56 9.10 -21.07
N TRP A 47 -7.67 10.06 -20.20
CA TRP A 47 -8.76 10.15 -19.25
C TRP A 47 -10.10 10.56 -19.89
N GLY A 48 -10.12 11.04 -21.15
CA GLY A 48 -11.35 11.37 -21.87
C GLY A 48 -12.27 12.38 -21.18
N GLY A 49 -11.70 13.24 -20.30
CA GLY A 49 -12.46 14.18 -19.49
C GLY A 49 -13.03 13.62 -18.17
N SER A 50 -12.79 12.35 -17.86
CA SER A 50 -13.08 11.77 -16.53
C SER A 50 -12.35 12.54 -15.43
N ARG A 51 -13.03 12.75 -14.31
CA ARG A 51 -12.51 13.50 -13.15
C ARG A 51 -12.84 12.76 -11.87
N LYS A 52 -12.05 13.01 -10.83
CA LYS A 52 -12.32 12.55 -9.47
C LYS A 52 -13.72 12.95 -9.03
N PRO A 53 -14.53 12.04 -8.44
CA PRO A 53 -15.89 12.36 -7.97
C PRO A 53 -15.93 13.41 -6.87
N ALA A 54 -14.86 13.52 -6.07
CA ALA A 54 -14.72 14.47 -4.97
C ALA A 54 -15.90 14.42 -3.99
N VAL A 55 -16.28 13.22 -3.55
CA VAL A 55 -17.37 13.00 -2.61
C VAL A 55 -17.05 13.67 -1.27
N PRO A 56 -17.92 14.56 -0.74
CA PRO A 56 -17.70 15.15 0.58
C PRO A 56 -17.58 14.08 1.67
N LEU A 57 -16.72 14.32 2.67
CA LEU A 57 -16.43 13.35 3.70
C LEU A 57 -17.66 12.89 4.50
N ASP A 58 -18.57 13.83 4.80
CA ASP A 58 -19.84 13.57 5.50
C ASP A 58 -20.83 12.71 4.69
N ARG A 59 -20.55 12.48 3.41
CA ARG A 59 -21.31 11.62 2.50
C ARG A 59 -20.51 10.40 2.05
N THR A 60 -19.29 10.24 2.53
CA THR A 60 -18.41 9.13 2.13
C THR A 60 -18.80 7.84 2.84
N VAL A 61 -19.07 6.79 2.06
CA VAL A 61 -19.28 5.43 2.51
C VAL A 61 -18.20 4.56 1.88
N VAL A 62 -17.23 4.13 2.70
CA VAL A 62 -16.09 3.33 2.24
C VAL A 62 -16.43 1.84 2.28
N TYR A 63 -16.13 1.14 1.20
CA TYR A 63 -16.19 -0.31 1.12
C TYR A 63 -14.80 -0.87 0.86
N GLU A 64 -14.23 -1.54 1.85
CA GLU A 64 -12.95 -2.23 1.74
C GLU A 64 -13.10 -3.54 0.98
N GLY A 65 -12.28 -3.76 -0.03
CA GLY A 65 -12.35 -4.95 -0.85
C GLY A 65 -11.02 -5.36 -1.48
N HIS A 66 -10.89 -6.66 -1.72
CA HIS A 66 -9.72 -7.24 -2.37
C HIS A 66 -9.99 -7.40 -3.86
N VAL A 67 -9.13 -6.83 -4.73
CA VAL A 67 -9.32 -6.85 -6.20
C VAL A 67 -9.69 -8.25 -6.72
N LYS A 68 -8.88 -9.26 -6.36
CA LYS A 68 -9.14 -10.65 -6.77
C LYS A 68 -10.37 -11.25 -6.10
N GLY A 69 -10.55 -11.00 -4.80
CA GLY A 69 -11.61 -11.60 -4.01
C GLY A 69 -13.00 -11.20 -4.45
N MET A 70 -13.20 -9.93 -4.77
CA MET A 70 -14.51 -9.36 -5.08
C MET A 70 -15.16 -9.95 -6.33
N THR A 71 -14.37 -10.27 -7.34
CA THR A 71 -14.92 -10.74 -8.63
C THR A 71 -14.66 -12.21 -8.92
N LYS A 72 -13.80 -12.89 -8.14
CA LYS A 72 -13.34 -14.26 -8.44
C LYS A 72 -14.46 -15.29 -8.63
N ARG A 73 -15.58 -15.12 -7.95
CA ARG A 73 -16.75 -15.99 -8.01
C ARG A 73 -18.02 -15.22 -8.37
N HIS A 74 -17.90 -14.02 -8.90
CA HIS A 74 -19.05 -13.18 -9.20
C HIS A 74 -19.81 -13.74 -10.42
N PRO A 75 -21.11 -14.07 -10.28
CA PRO A 75 -21.85 -14.82 -11.33
C PRO A 75 -22.07 -14.01 -12.60
N HIS A 76 -22.07 -12.66 -12.51
CA HIS A 76 -22.37 -11.78 -13.64
C HIS A 76 -21.13 -11.08 -14.20
N VAL A 77 -19.93 -11.34 -13.67
CA VAL A 77 -18.66 -10.90 -14.27
C VAL A 77 -18.16 -12.00 -15.21
N PRO A 78 -17.75 -11.68 -16.44
CA PRO A 78 -17.21 -12.69 -17.36
C PRO A 78 -16.00 -13.42 -16.77
N PRO A 79 -15.87 -14.75 -16.93
CA PRO A 79 -14.77 -15.53 -16.36
C PRO A 79 -13.37 -15.00 -16.70
N ALA A 80 -13.18 -14.43 -17.90
CA ALA A 80 -11.90 -13.84 -18.31
C ALA A 80 -11.50 -12.61 -17.49
N LEU A 81 -12.46 -11.96 -16.84
CA LEU A 81 -12.25 -10.77 -15.99
C LEU A 81 -12.24 -11.10 -14.49
N HIS A 82 -12.45 -12.37 -14.12
CA HIS A 82 -12.49 -12.76 -12.71
C HIS A 82 -11.16 -12.47 -12.00
N GLY A 83 -11.24 -11.73 -10.91
CA GLY A 83 -10.09 -11.40 -10.06
C GLY A 83 -9.14 -10.38 -10.65
N THR A 84 -9.62 -9.54 -11.57
CA THR A 84 -8.81 -8.53 -12.25
C THR A 84 -9.29 -7.09 -12.00
N TYR A 85 -8.42 -6.11 -12.31
CA TYR A 85 -8.79 -4.69 -12.30
C TYR A 85 -9.99 -4.41 -13.21
N ALA A 86 -9.95 -4.91 -14.44
CA ALA A 86 -11.07 -4.76 -15.38
C ALA A 86 -12.35 -5.42 -14.86
N GLY A 87 -12.25 -6.54 -14.15
CA GLY A 87 -13.38 -7.19 -13.52
C GLY A 87 -14.03 -6.35 -12.42
N LEU A 88 -13.21 -5.62 -11.64
CA LEU A 88 -13.71 -4.75 -10.56
C LEU A 88 -14.51 -3.56 -11.10
N ALA A 89 -14.16 -3.04 -12.28
CA ALA A 89 -14.90 -1.97 -12.96
C ALA A 89 -15.98 -2.49 -13.92
N HIS A 90 -16.30 -3.78 -13.89
CA HIS A 90 -17.39 -4.32 -14.70
C HIS A 90 -18.75 -3.75 -14.23
N PRO A 91 -19.71 -3.45 -15.13
CA PRO A 91 -21.01 -2.89 -14.77
C PRO A 91 -21.73 -3.62 -13.62
N ALA A 92 -21.70 -4.96 -13.58
CA ALA A 92 -22.28 -5.72 -12.49
C ALA A 92 -21.67 -5.44 -11.10
N MET A 93 -20.39 -5.05 -11.05
CA MET A 93 -19.74 -4.64 -9.79
C MET A 93 -20.12 -3.20 -9.42
N ILE A 94 -20.17 -2.29 -10.40
CA ILE A 94 -20.61 -0.91 -10.20
C ILE A 94 -22.05 -0.89 -9.68
N ASP A 95 -22.95 -1.67 -10.29
CA ASP A 95 -24.35 -1.82 -9.83
C ASP A 95 -24.41 -2.36 -8.40
N HIS A 96 -23.53 -3.31 -8.06
CA HIS A 96 -23.44 -3.84 -6.70
C HIS A 96 -23.03 -2.74 -5.70
N PHE A 97 -21.99 -1.95 -5.98
CA PHE A 97 -21.57 -0.85 -5.12
C PHE A 97 -22.68 0.19 -4.93
N HIS A 98 -23.33 0.59 -6.01
CA HIS A 98 -24.46 1.53 -5.94
C HIS A 98 -25.63 0.96 -5.13
N SER A 99 -25.93 -0.33 -5.26
CA SER A 99 -27.01 -0.98 -4.50
C SER A 99 -26.78 -0.96 -2.98
N LEU A 100 -25.50 -0.88 -2.56
CA LEU A 100 -25.09 -0.77 -1.16
C LEU A 100 -24.96 0.70 -0.68
N GLY A 101 -25.09 1.66 -1.57
CA GLY A 101 -24.86 3.08 -1.25
C GLY A 101 -23.39 3.42 -1.04
N VAL A 102 -22.46 2.61 -1.55
CA VAL A 102 -21.02 2.85 -1.50
C VAL A 102 -20.66 4.04 -2.38
N THR A 103 -19.79 4.88 -1.89
CA THR A 103 -19.26 6.04 -2.63
C THR A 103 -17.77 5.96 -2.89
N SER A 104 -17.06 5.16 -2.11
CA SER A 104 -15.60 5.04 -2.18
C SER A 104 -15.20 3.58 -1.96
N ILE A 105 -14.38 3.04 -2.86
CA ILE A 105 -13.88 1.67 -2.78
C ILE A 105 -12.45 1.73 -2.30
N GLU A 106 -12.17 1.15 -1.13
CA GLU A 106 -10.82 0.96 -0.63
C GLU A 106 -10.31 -0.40 -1.09
N LEU A 107 -9.21 -0.37 -1.82
CA LEU A 107 -8.57 -1.59 -2.33
C LEU A 107 -7.47 -2.04 -1.39
N LEU A 108 -7.54 -3.29 -0.88
CA LEU A 108 -6.40 -3.95 -0.26
C LEU A 108 -5.17 -3.79 -1.15
N PRO A 109 -3.94 -3.93 -0.62
CA PRO A 109 -2.72 -3.51 -1.31
C PRO A 109 -2.66 -3.93 -2.77
N ILE A 110 -2.46 -2.92 -3.63
CA ILE A 110 -2.29 -3.08 -5.08
C ILE A 110 -0.87 -2.74 -5.55
N HIS A 111 -0.03 -2.20 -4.69
CA HIS A 111 1.38 -2.08 -5.01
C HIS A 111 1.96 -3.46 -5.32
N ALA A 112 2.96 -3.54 -6.20
CA ALA A 112 3.63 -4.81 -6.50
C ALA A 112 4.17 -5.42 -5.21
N PHE A 113 3.80 -6.65 -4.91
CA PHE A 113 4.20 -7.36 -3.69
C PHE A 113 4.73 -8.76 -3.99
N ALA A 114 5.51 -9.29 -3.06
CA ALA A 114 6.05 -10.64 -3.12
C ALA A 114 5.28 -11.60 -2.22
N THR A 115 5.37 -12.89 -2.53
CA THR A 115 5.02 -13.95 -1.58
C THR A 115 6.23 -14.24 -0.71
N GLU A 116 6.05 -14.26 0.59
CA GLU A 116 7.08 -14.53 1.57
C GLU A 116 7.69 -15.93 1.38
N PRO A 117 9.00 -16.11 1.57
CA PRO A 117 9.67 -17.40 1.41
C PRO A 117 9.02 -18.53 2.22
N ARG A 118 8.53 -18.22 3.42
CA ARG A 118 7.82 -19.17 4.27
C ARG A 118 6.53 -19.67 3.61
N LEU A 119 5.75 -18.78 2.99
CA LEU A 119 4.51 -19.16 2.31
C LEU A 119 4.80 -20.03 1.07
N LEU A 120 5.85 -19.67 0.30
CA LEU A 120 6.31 -20.48 -0.84
C LEU A 120 6.69 -21.90 -0.44
N GLN A 121 7.40 -22.07 0.69
CA GLN A 121 7.76 -23.38 1.24
C GLN A 121 6.52 -24.23 1.60
N LEU A 122 5.42 -23.58 1.96
CA LEU A 122 4.14 -24.23 2.28
C LEU A 122 3.26 -24.42 1.05
N GLY A 123 3.71 -24.05 -0.16
CA GLY A 123 2.91 -24.07 -1.38
C GLY A 123 1.76 -23.04 -1.39
N LEU A 124 1.88 -22.01 -0.55
CA LEU A 124 0.91 -20.93 -0.43
C LEU A 124 1.41 -19.67 -1.16
N SER A 125 0.51 -18.73 -1.38
CA SER A 125 0.83 -17.40 -1.90
C SER A 125 0.32 -16.32 -0.95
N ASN A 126 1.00 -15.16 -0.93
CA ASN A 126 0.47 -13.99 -0.25
C ASN A 126 -0.84 -13.57 -0.95
N TYR A 127 -1.94 -13.57 -0.20
CA TYR A 127 -3.26 -13.21 -0.72
C TYR A 127 -3.57 -11.73 -0.48
N TRP A 128 -3.19 -11.20 0.69
CA TRP A 128 -3.59 -9.86 1.10
C TRP A 128 -2.75 -8.75 0.46
N GLY A 129 -1.47 -9.01 0.18
CA GLY A 129 -0.59 -8.05 -0.48
C GLY A 129 0.26 -7.19 0.45
N TYR A 130 0.21 -7.38 1.77
CA TYR A 130 1.00 -6.60 2.73
C TYR A 130 2.46 -7.08 2.76
N ASN A 131 3.15 -7.01 1.61
CA ASN A 131 4.57 -7.34 1.46
C ASN A 131 5.15 -6.65 0.22
N SER A 132 5.19 -5.31 0.23
CA SER A 132 5.49 -4.48 -0.92
C SER A 132 6.91 -4.65 -1.45
N LEU A 133 7.04 -4.86 -2.77
CA LEU A 133 8.29 -4.83 -3.51
C LEU A 133 8.65 -3.42 -3.99
N ASN A 134 7.65 -2.64 -4.36
CA ASN A 134 7.81 -1.33 -4.95
C ASN A 134 6.54 -0.50 -4.73
N PHE A 135 6.68 0.81 -4.53
CA PHE A 135 5.58 1.72 -4.19
C PHE A 135 4.93 2.42 -5.39
N PHE A 136 5.39 2.18 -6.63
CA PHE A 136 4.93 2.87 -7.84
C PHE A 136 4.32 1.94 -8.88
N THR A 137 4.49 0.63 -8.73
CA THR A 137 4.07 -0.36 -9.71
C THR A 137 2.79 -1.04 -9.25
N PRO A 138 1.72 -1.11 -10.08
CA PRO A 138 0.55 -1.92 -9.76
C PRO A 138 0.87 -3.42 -9.81
N HIS A 139 0.22 -4.21 -8.95
CA HIS A 139 0.43 -5.66 -8.86
C HIS A 139 -0.07 -6.35 -10.14
N ALA A 140 0.87 -6.77 -11.00
CA ALA A 140 0.56 -7.36 -12.30
C ALA A 140 -0.38 -8.58 -12.27
N PRO A 141 -0.32 -9.49 -11.27
CA PRO A 141 -1.25 -10.62 -11.19
C PRO A 141 -2.74 -10.25 -11.07
N TYR A 142 -3.06 -8.99 -10.73
CA TYR A 142 -4.44 -8.50 -10.73
C TYR A 142 -4.90 -7.94 -12.09
N ALA A 143 -4.03 -7.88 -13.09
CA ALA A 143 -4.43 -7.55 -14.44
C ALA A 143 -4.94 -8.76 -15.22
N THR A 144 -5.69 -8.53 -16.28
CA THR A 144 -6.13 -9.58 -17.20
C THR A 144 -4.95 -10.33 -17.83
N ALA A 145 -5.19 -11.55 -18.30
CA ALA A 145 -4.16 -12.33 -18.97
C ALA A 145 -3.61 -11.62 -20.21
N ALA A 146 -4.46 -10.88 -20.92
CA ALA A 146 -4.07 -10.10 -22.11
C ALA A 146 -3.10 -8.97 -21.72
N SER A 147 -3.45 -8.14 -20.72
CA SER A 147 -2.58 -7.05 -20.28
C SER A 147 -1.25 -7.54 -19.72
N ARG A 148 -1.26 -8.67 -19.00
CA ARG A 148 0.00 -9.28 -18.52
C ARG A 148 0.89 -9.79 -19.64
N ALA A 149 0.31 -10.33 -20.70
CA ALA A 149 1.05 -10.82 -21.87
C ALA A 149 1.64 -9.66 -22.69
N GLU A 150 0.96 -8.51 -22.73
CA GLU A 150 1.44 -7.30 -23.41
C GLU A 150 2.57 -6.62 -22.61
N GLY A 151 2.52 -6.65 -21.28
CA GLY A 151 3.60 -6.16 -20.41
C GLY A 151 3.16 -5.11 -19.39
N PRO A 152 4.13 -4.56 -18.60
CA PRO A 152 3.85 -3.67 -17.47
C PRO A 152 3.08 -2.39 -17.85
N GLU A 153 3.30 -1.85 -19.04
CA GLU A 153 2.57 -0.68 -19.52
C GLU A 153 1.07 -0.98 -19.69
N ALA A 154 0.72 -2.14 -20.24
CA ALA A 154 -0.66 -2.55 -20.38
C ALA A 154 -1.32 -2.84 -19.02
N VAL A 155 -0.56 -3.37 -18.05
CA VAL A 155 -1.02 -3.53 -16.67
C VAL A 155 -1.37 -2.18 -16.05
N LEU A 156 -0.50 -1.18 -16.18
CA LEU A 156 -0.75 0.18 -15.68
C LEU A 156 -1.95 0.81 -16.40
N ARG A 157 -2.06 0.62 -17.71
CA ARG A 157 -3.18 1.11 -18.52
C ARG A 157 -4.51 0.47 -18.10
N GLU A 158 -4.52 -0.84 -17.80
CA GLU A 158 -5.72 -1.52 -17.27
C GLU A 158 -6.11 -0.97 -15.90
N PHE A 159 -5.15 -0.74 -14.99
CA PHE A 159 -5.41 -0.15 -13.69
C PHE A 159 -6.02 1.26 -13.81
N LYS A 160 -5.42 2.14 -14.64
CA LYS A 160 -5.97 3.48 -14.90
C LYS A 160 -7.36 3.40 -15.56
N GLY A 161 -7.59 2.42 -16.42
CA GLY A 161 -8.90 2.17 -17.02
C GLY A 161 -9.96 1.80 -15.99
N MET A 162 -9.62 0.97 -15.00
CA MET A 162 -10.49 0.68 -13.86
C MET A 162 -10.86 1.96 -13.09
N VAL A 163 -9.85 2.77 -12.72
CA VAL A 163 -10.08 4.04 -11.99
C VAL A 163 -10.99 4.95 -12.80
N LYS A 164 -10.74 5.13 -14.09
CA LYS A 164 -11.56 5.94 -14.98
C LYS A 164 -13.04 5.50 -14.96
N LEU A 165 -13.31 4.21 -15.14
CA LEU A 165 -14.68 3.69 -15.18
C LEU A 165 -15.40 3.83 -13.83
N LEU A 166 -14.68 3.67 -12.72
CA LEU A 166 -15.23 3.89 -11.38
C LEU A 166 -15.56 5.37 -11.17
N HIS A 167 -14.68 6.30 -11.57
CA HIS A 167 -14.96 7.74 -11.52
C HIS A 167 -16.15 8.13 -12.38
N GLU A 168 -16.26 7.61 -13.60
CA GLU A 168 -17.43 7.84 -14.48
C GLU A 168 -18.75 7.34 -13.86
N ALA A 169 -18.66 6.35 -12.97
CA ALA A 169 -19.77 5.87 -12.16
C ALA A 169 -19.97 6.66 -10.84
N GLY A 170 -19.18 7.69 -10.56
CA GLY A 170 -19.25 8.48 -9.33
C GLY A 170 -18.66 7.80 -8.10
N LEU A 171 -17.83 6.76 -8.28
CA LEU A 171 -17.17 6.00 -7.23
C LEU A 171 -15.70 6.44 -7.10
N GLU A 172 -15.28 6.79 -5.88
CA GLU A 172 -13.89 7.09 -5.56
C GLU A 172 -13.08 5.80 -5.37
N VAL A 173 -11.77 5.90 -5.60
CA VAL A 173 -10.82 4.81 -5.35
C VAL A 173 -9.82 5.22 -4.27
N ILE A 174 -9.78 4.45 -3.19
CA ILE A 174 -8.84 4.60 -2.08
C ILE A 174 -7.86 3.43 -2.14
N LEU A 175 -6.57 3.68 -1.96
CA LEU A 175 -5.57 2.62 -1.88
C LEU A 175 -5.16 2.36 -0.45
N ASP A 176 -5.12 1.09 -0.07
CA ASP A 176 -4.42 0.64 1.12
C ASP A 176 -2.93 0.57 0.81
N VAL A 177 -2.14 1.46 1.45
CA VAL A 177 -0.73 1.65 1.16
C VAL A 177 0.15 1.18 2.31
N VAL A 178 1.10 0.31 1.99
CA VAL A 178 2.01 -0.31 2.94
C VAL A 178 3.38 0.35 2.79
N TYR A 179 3.57 1.51 3.45
CA TYR A 179 4.86 2.22 3.46
C TYR A 179 5.69 1.93 4.70
N ASN A 180 5.10 1.27 5.69
CA ASN A 180 5.74 1.01 6.98
C ASN A 180 6.82 -0.07 6.92
N HIS A 181 6.75 -1.00 5.97
CA HIS A 181 7.75 -2.06 5.76
C HIS A 181 7.83 -2.48 4.28
N THR A 182 8.79 -3.34 3.96
CA THR A 182 8.96 -3.87 2.59
C THR A 182 9.20 -5.38 2.60
N ALA A 183 9.07 -5.99 1.41
CA ALA A 183 9.36 -7.40 1.16
C ALA A 183 10.83 -7.80 1.37
N GLU A 184 11.68 -6.88 1.79
CA GLU A 184 13.08 -7.19 2.13
C GLU A 184 13.20 -7.84 3.52
N GLU A 185 12.11 -7.94 4.29
CA GLU A 185 12.01 -8.65 5.58
C GLU A 185 13.10 -8.25 6.61
N GLY A 186 13.45 -9.13 7.54
CA GLY A 186 14.49 -8.90 8.55
C GLY A 186 15.92 -9.24 8.07
N ILE A 187 16.82 -9.40 9.01
CA ILE A 187 18.19 -9.85 8.77
C ILE A 187 18.15 -11.21 8.08
N GLY A 188 18.85 -11.33 6.94
CA GLY A 188 18.83 -12.55 6.10
C GLY A 188 17.71 -12.56 5.06
N GLY A 189 16.80 -11.62 5.07
CA GLY A 189 15.81 -11.44 4.01
C GLY A 189 16.42 -11.01 2.67
N PRO A 190 15.61 -10.97 1.60
CA PRO A 190 16.09 -10.63 0.27
C PRO A 190 16.58 -9.17 0.19
N ARG A 191 17.45 -8.91 -0.76
CA ARG A 191 17.91 -7.56 -1.14
C ARG A 191 17.37 -7.26 -2.51
N THR A 192 16.20 -6.68 -2.55
CA THR A 192 15.50 -6.46 -3.81
C THR A 192 15.57 -5.02 -4.31
N SER A 193 15.76 -4.05 -3.41
CA SER A 193 15.75 -2.63 -3.73
C SER A 193 16.50 -1.81 -2.67
N LEU A 194 15.75 -1.21 -1.72
CA LEU A 194 16.20 -0.17 -0.79
C LEU A 194 17.39 -0.61 0.07
N ARG A 195 17.35 -1.84 0.59
CA ARG A 195 18.43 -2.43 1.40
C ARG A 195 19.74 -2.50 0.61
N GLY A 196 19.66 -2.83 -0.67
CA GLY A 196 20.85 -2.95 -1.51
C GLY A 196 21.37 -1.60 -2.00
N ILE A 197 20.54 -0.56 -1.99
CA ILE A 197 20.90 0.81 -2.41
C ILE A 197 21.54 1.56 -1.25
N ASP A 198 20.79 1.76 -0.17
CA ASP A 198 21.26 2.44 1.05
C ASP A 198 20.45 1.99 2.26
N ASN A 199 20.87 0.92 2.89
CA ASN A 199 20.14 0.30 3.98
C ASN A 199 19.87 1.26 5.16
N ARG A 200 20.80 2.15 5.49
CA ARG A 200 20.67 3.07 6.62
C ARG A 200 19.72 4.23 6.34
N SER A 201 19.64 4.67 5.12
CA SER A 201 18.75 5.78 4.74
C SER A 201 17.29 5.37 4.61
N TYR A 202 17.00 4.05 4.58
CA TYR A 202 15.64 3.57 4.37
C TYR A 202 15.05 2.76 5.54
N TYR A 203 15.87 2.16 6.39
CA TYR A 203 15.37 1.27 7.44
C TYR A 203 15.83 1.68 8.83
N ARG A 204 14.90 1.57 9.79
CA ARG A 204 15.20 1.79 11.21
C ARG A 204 16.17 0.76 11.73
N GLN A 205 17.27 1.24 12.31
CA GLN A 205 18.34 0.41 12.83
C GLN A 205 18.94 1.03 14.08
N THR A 206 19.47 0.17 14.97
CA THR A 206 20.37 0.62 16.04
C THR A 206 21.71 1.09 15.44
N ASP A 207 22.57 1.68 16.28
CA ASP A 207 23.92 2.10 15.85
C ASP A 207 24.76 0.92 15.36
N GLU A 208 24.50 -0.29 15.88
CA GLU A 208 25.14 -1.54 15.49
C GLU A 208 24.57 -2.13 14.19
N GLY A 209 23.52 -1.53 13.61
CA GLY A 209 22.91 -1.98 12.37
C GLY A 209 21.89 -3.12 12.53
N VAL A 210 21.37 -3.32 13.74
CA VAL A 210 20.28 -4.26 13.98
C VAL A 210 18.95 -3.57 13.65
N TYR A 211 18.09 -4.23 12.87
CA TYR A 211 16.78 -3.70 12.55
C TYR A 211 15.90 -3.55 13.78
N ILE A 212 15.22 -2.41 13.83
CA ILE A 212 14.15 -2.14 14.78
C ILE A 212 12.85 -2.44 14.05
N ASP A 213 12.12 -3.42 14.54
CA ASP A 213 10.89 -3.92 13.91
C ASP A 213 9.67 -3.55 14.75
N GLU A 214 9.01 -2.48 14.37
CA GLU A 214 7.75 -2.02 14.97
C GLU A 214 6.53 -2.43 14.12
N THR A 215 6.78 -3.22 13.05
CA THR A 215 5.76 -3.68 12.12
C THR A 215 5.38 -5.15 12.32
N GLY A 216 6.28 -5.95 12.90
CA GLY A 216 6.15 -7.40 12.98
C GLY A 216 6.51 -8.13 11.67
N CYS A 217 7.05 -7.39 10.68
CA CYS A 217 7.40 -7.92 9.35
C CYS A 217 8.92 -8.04 9.12
N GLY A 218 9.72 -7.76 10.14
CA GLY A 218 11.17 -7.90 10.11
C GLY A 218 11.95 -6.63 9.79
N ASN A 219 11.30 -5.59 9.26
CA ASN A 219 11.87 -4.27 9.05
C ASN A 219 10.82 -3.17 9.26
N ALA A 220 11.28 -1.98 9.56
CA ALA A 220 10.47 -0.77 9.54
C ALA A 220 11.17 0.29 8.67
N VAL A 221 10.42 0.90 7.76
CA VAL A 221 10.92 2.02 6.94
C VAL A 221 11.09 3.25 7.84
N ASP A 222 12.26 3.86 7.78
CA ASP A 222 12.58 5.04 8.60
C ASP A 222 12.18 6.34 7.93
N THR A 223 10.94 6.73 8.15
CA THR A 223 10.37 7.98 7.60
C THR A 223 10.89 9.26 8.28
N SER A 224 11.74 9.14 9.30
CA SER A 224 12.48 10.29 9.86
C SER A 224 13.63 10.73 8.95
N THR A 225 14.04 9.87 8.00
CA THR A 225 15.07 10.22 7.00
C THR A 225 14.45 10.91 5.78
N ASP A 226 15.18 11.87 5.20
CA ASP A 226 14.74 12.58 3.99
C ASP A 226 14.51 11.64 2.79
N ALA A 227 15.32 10.58 2.67
CA ALA A 227 15.24 9.65 1.55
C ALA A 227 13.93 8.85 1.58
N ALA A 228 13.61 8.26 2.74
CA ALA A 228 12.38 7.49 2.89
C ALA A 228 11.13 8.39 2.85
N ALA A 229 11.15 9.54 3.53
CA ALA A 229 10.04 10.48 3.51
C ALA A 229 9.74 10.98 2.09
N ARG A 230 10.78 11.33 1.31
CA ARG A 230 10.63 11.75 -0.09
C ARG A 230 10.06 10.63 -0.96
N LEU A 231 10.55 9.40 -0.82
CA LEU A 231 10.06 8.25 -1.58
C LEU A 231 8.55 8.04 -1.37
N VAL A 232 8.09 8.15 -0.11
CA VAL A 232 6.66 8.03 0.25
C VAL A 232 5.86 9.18 -0.37
N LEU A 233 6.29 10.44 -0.19
CA LEU A 233 5.59 11.59 -0.75
C LEU A 233 5.49 11.54 -2.27
N ASP A 234 6.57 11.17 -2.96
CA ASP A 234 6.57 11.08 -4.42
C ASP A 234 5.68 9.94 -4.91
N SER A 235 5.60 8.84 -4.17
CA SER A 235 4.64 7.76 -4.46
C SER A 235 3.19 8.24 -4.31
N LEU A 236 2.86 8.92 -3.21
CA LEU A 236 1.51 9.48 -3.00
C LEU A 236 1.13 10.47 -4.11
N ARG A 237 2.04 11.39 -4.48
CA ARG A 237 1.83 12.33 -5.58
C ARG A 237 1.58 11.63 -6.91
N TYR A 238 2.37 10.62 -7.22
CA TYR A 238 2.20 9.82 -8.43
C TYR A 238 0.82 9.15 -8.49
N TRP A 239 0.42 8.46 -7.44
CA TRP A 239 -0.89 7.81 -7.40
C TRP A 239 -2.04 8.81 -7.41
N ALA A 240 -1.91 9.92 -6.69
CA ALA A 240 -2.94 10.95 -6.62
C ALA A 240 -3.13 11.72 -7.93
N ASN A 241 -2.04 12.03 -8.66
CA ASN A 241 -2.11 12.93 -9.84
C ASN A 241 -2.06 12.19 -11.17
N ASP A 242 -1.09 11.27 -11.34
CA ASP A 242 -0.94 10.51 -12.60
C ASP A 242 -1.97 9.39 -12.73
N VAL A 243 -2.41 8.80 -11.60
CA VAL A 243 -3.36 7.68 -11.56
C VAL A 243 -4.74 8.11 -11.06
N GLN A 244 -4.86 9.34 -10.57
CA GLN A 244 -6.10 9.95 -10.10
C GLN A 244 -6.74 9.24 -8.88
N ILE A 245 -5.95 8.69 -7.97
CA ILE A 245 -6.44 8.07 -6.73
C ILE A 245 -7.00 9.13 -5.78
N ASP A 246 -8.16 8.85 -5.16
CA ASP A 246 -8.93 9.79 -4.35
C ASP A 246 -8.57 9.80 -2.87
N GLY A 247 -7.92 8.74 -2.41
CA GLY A 247 -7.52 8.63 -1.01
C GLY A 247 -6.53 7.50 -0.76
N PHE A 248 -5.96 7.53 0.44
CA PHE A 248 -5.03 6.50 0.92
C PHE A 248 -5.40 6.08 2.34
N ARG A 249 -5.47 4.79 2.58
CA ARG A 249 -5.46 4.18 3.90
C ARG A 249 -4.05 3.72 4.17
N PHE A 250 -3.45 4.21 5.23
CA PHE A 250 -2.06 3.92 5.59
C PHE A 250 -2.02 2.76 6.59
N ASP A 251 -1.50 1.64 6.13
CA ASP A 251 -1.24 0.46 6.96
C ASP A 251 -0.24 0.80 8.07
N LEU A 252 -0.51 0.37 9.30
CA LEU A 252 0.30 0.64 10.49
C LEU A 252 0.82 2.10 10.54
N ALA A 253 -0.07 3.08 10.36
CA ALA A 253 0.29 4.48 10.16
C ALA A 253 1.10 5.09 11.32
N VAL A 254 1.03 4.51 12.51
CA VAL A 254 1.84 4.93 13.67
C VAL A 254 3.33 4.81 13.39
N THR A 255 3.75 3.77 12.68
CA THR A 255 5.16 3.58 12.29
C THR A 255 5.68 4.76 11.47
N LEU A 256 4.84 5.35 10.60
CA LEU A 256 5.21 6.50 9.77
C LEU A 256 5.37 7.81 10.56
N GLY A 257 4.77 7.88 11.73
CA GLY A 257 4.83 9.02 12.63
C GLY A 257 5.80 8.87 13.80
N ARG A 258 6.64 7.84 13.82
CA ARG A 258 7.64 7.64 14.87
C ARG A 258 8.89 8.48 14.61
N ASP A 259 9.31 9.23 15.62
CA ASP A 259 10.52 10.03 15.59
C ASP A 259 11.81 9.17 15.78
N GLU A 260 12.97 9.81 15.84
CA GLU A 260 14.28 9.16 16.05
C GLU A 260 14.38 8.39 17.38
N ARG A 261 13.48 8.66 18.33
CA ARG A 261 13.40 7.97 19.63
C ARG A 261 12.31 6.91 19.64
N HIS A 262 11.77 6.57 18.48
CA HIS A 262 10.67 5.61 18.31
C HIS A 262 9.35 6.02 18.98
N ALA A 263 9.21 7.27 19.39
CA ALA A 263 7.96 7.78 19.93
C ALA A 263 7.06 8.28 18.80
N PHE A 264 5.77 7.95 18.87
CA PHE A 264 4.79 8.51 17.94
C PHE A 264 4.62 10.00 18.13
N ARG A 265 4.64 10.75 17.06
CA ARG A 265 4.45 12.19 17.00
C ARG A 265 3.35 12.52 15.99
N PRO A 266 2.18 13.01 16.44
CA PRO A 266 1.13 13.43 15.50
C PRO A 266 1.57 14.59 14.59
N ASP A 267 2.58 15.34 15.00
CA ASP A 267 3.21 16.42 14.26
C ASP A 267 4.50 15.99 13.53
N HIS A 268 4.70 14.69 13.30
CA HIS A 268 5.86 14.18 12.57
C HIS A 268 5.99 14.84 11.20
N PRO A 269 7.21 15.20 10.75
CA PRO A 269 7.41 15.94 9.48
C PRO A 269 6.74 15.30 8.27
N LEU A 270 6.80 13.97 8.13
CA LEU A 270 6.13 13.27 7.02
C LEU A 270 4.60 13.40 7.11
N LEU A 271 4.00 13.20 8.30
CA LEU A 271 2.54 13.26 8.46
C LEU A 271 2.01 14.67 8.14
N ARG A 272 2.77 15.72 8.55
CA ARG A 272 2.47 17.10 8.17
C ARG A 272 2.66 17.34 6.68
N ALA A 273 3.79 16.88 6.11
CA ALA A 273 4.06 17.07 4.70
C ALA A 273 2.97 16.45 3.81
N ILE A 274 2.37 15.32 4.20
CA ILE A 274 1.23 14.72 3.49
C ILE A 274 0.01 15.65 3.54
N GLN A 275 -0.28 16.26 4.69
CA GLN A 275 -1.45 17.16 4.84
C GLN A 275 -1.26 18.52 4.14
N ASP A 276 -0.02 19.05 4.17
CA ASP A 276 0.29 20.38 3.68
C ASP A 276 0.65 20.40 2.18
N ASP A 277 0.77 19.23 1.54
CA ASP A 277 1.17 19.12 0.14
C ASP A 277 0.05 19.58 -0.80
N PRO A 278 0.23 20.67 -1.56
CA PRO A 278 -0.77 21.15 -2.50
C PRO A 278 -1.09 20.14 -3.61
N GLN A 279 -0.20 19.20 -3.91
CA GLN A 279 -0.44 18.14 -4.88
C GLN A 279 -1.31 17.00 -4.32
N LEU A 280 -1.50 16.96 -3.00
CA LEU A 280 -2.39 16.02 -2.31
C LEU A 280 -3.65 16.70 -1.79
N ALA A 281 -3.88 17.96 -2.14
CA ALA A 281 -5.07 18.70 -1.72
C ALA A 281 -6.37 17.97 -2.15
N GLY A 282 -7.26 17.73 -1.19
CA GLY A 282 -8.52 17.01 -1.42
C GLY A 282 -8.42 15.50 -1.46
N VAL A 283 -7.23 14.94 -1.30
CA VAL A 283 -7.02 13.49 -1.15
C VAL A 283 -7.39 13.06 0.28
N LYS A 284 -8.21 12.02 0.41
CA LYS A 284 -8.58 11.47 1.72
C LYS A 284 -7.40 10.70 2.33
N THR A 285 -7.04 11.03 3.57
CA THR A 285 -5.99 10.34 4.33
C THR A 285 -6.59 9.63 5.52
N ILE A 286 -6.47 8.30 5.56
CA ILE A 286 -7.04 7.44 6.59
C ILE A 286 -5.90 6.66 7.24
N ALA A 287 -5.71 6.83 8.54
CA ALA A 287 -4.71 6.09 9.30
C ALA A 287 -5.30 4.79 9.85
N GLU A 288 -4.55 3.71 9.74
CA GLU A 288 -4.66 2.62 10.69
C GLU A 288 -3.86 3.02 11.94
N PRO A 289 -4.52 3.42 13.05
CA PRO A 289 -3.86 4.15 14.12
C PRO A 289 -3.19 3.25 15.16
N TRP A 290 -2.51 2.20 14.71
CA TRP A 290 -1.71 1.31 15.55
C TRP A 290 -0.51 0.72 14.81
N ASP A 291 0.43 0.16 15.59
CA ASP A 291 1.51 -0.75 15.18
C ASP A 291 1.83 -1.70 16.35
N VAL A 292 2.84 -2.57 16.20
CA VAL A 292 3.20 -3.54 17.24
C VAL A 292 4.28 -3.06 18.21
N GLY A 293 4.80 -1.86 18.00
CA GLY A 293 5.83 -1.26 18.85
C GLY A 293 5.28 -0.73 20.17
N MET A 294 6.18 -0.33 21.07
CA MET A 294 5.81 0.27 22.34
C MET A 294 5.00 1.56 22.12
N GLY A 295 3.87 1.71 22.80
CA GLY A 295 2.97 2.85 22.59
C GLY A 295 2.31 2.87 21.23
N GLY A 296 2.21 1.74 20.56
CA GLY A 296 1.73 1.64 19.17
C GLY A 296 0.25 1.89 18.98
N TRP A 297 -0.58 1.86 20.01
CA TRP A 297 -2.01 2.15 19.87
C TRP A 297 -2.27 3.65 20.02
N GLN A 298 -2.70 4.32 18.96
CA GLN A 298 -2.84 5.76 18.85
C GLN A 298 -4.21 6.23 18.35
N THR A 299 -5.25 5.41 18.47
CA THR A 299 -6.61 5.79 18.05
C THR A 299 -7.07 7.06 18.79
N GLY A 300 -7.37 8.11 18.02
CA GLY A 300 -7.75 9.44 18.49
C GLY A 300 -6.57 10.41 18.67
N ASN A 301 -5.34 10.02 18.26
CA ASN A 301 -4.14 10.84 18.49
C ASN A 301 -3.49 11.36 17.20
N PHE A 302 -4.02 11.07 16.03
CA PHE A 302 -3.55 11.70 14.78
C PHE A 302 -3.97 13.17 14.73
N ALA A 303 -3.20 14.00 14.03
CA ALA A 303 -3.48 15.42 13.88
C ALA A 303 -4.76 15.68 13.08
N GLU A 304 -5.30 16.88 13.22
CA GLU A 304 -6.42 17.35 12.39
C GLU A 304 -6.12 17.19 10.90
N GLY A 305 -7.11 16.78 10.12
CA GLY A 305 -6.99 16.44 8.70
C GLY A 305 -6.78 14.96 8.42
N TRP A 306 -6.32 14.19 9.41
CA TRP A 306 -6.28 12.73 9.32
C TRP A 306 -7.60 12.11 9.78
N HIS A 307 -8.04 11.10 9.05
CA HIS A 307 -9.12 10.20 9.48
C HIS A 307 -8.50 8.93 10.02
N GLU A 308 -9.26 8.20 10.83
CA GLU A 308 -8.74 7.01 11.49
C GLU A 308 -9.74 5.84 11.39
N TRP A 309 -9.24 4.63 11.18
CA TRP A 309 -10.00 3.43 11.50
C TRP A 309 -10.22 3.36 13.02
N ASN A 310 -11.48 3.36 13.46
CA ASN A 310 -11.82 3.38 14.88
C ASN A 310 -12.12 1.97 15.38
N ASP A 311 -11.12 1.35 16.02
CA ASP A 311 -11.22 0.02 16.60
C ASP A 311 -12.27 -0.07 17.72
N ARG A 312 -12.41 0.96 18.55
CA ARG A 312 -13.42 1.02 19.62
C ARG A 312 -14.83 1.00 19.05
N TYR A 313 -15.09 1.74 17.97
CA TYR A 313 -16.38 1.71 17.29
C TYR A 313 -16.63 0.33 16.67
N ARG A 314 -15.67 -0.20 15.92
CA ARG A 314 -15.72 -1.54 15.33
C ARG A 314 -16.09 -2.60 16.37
N ASP A 315 -15.40 -2.60 17.50
CA ASP A 315 -15.57 -3.63 18.53
C ASP A 315 -16.93 -3.50 19.22
N ARG A 316 -17.40 -2.27 19.48
CA ARG A 316 -18.74 -2.06 20.06
C ARG A 316 -19.85 -2.52 19.12
N VAL A 317 -19.76 -2.21 17.83
CA VAL A 317 -20.75 -2.65 16.82
C VAL A 317 -20.72 -4.17 16.69
N ARG A 318 -19.54 -4.77 16.60
CA ARG A 318 -19.41 -6.24 16.55
C ARG A 318 -19.98 -6.91 17.79
N ASN A 319 -19.66 -6.42 18.96
CA ASN A 319 -20.18 -6.97 20.22
C ASN A 319 -21.71 -6.87 20.31
N PHE A 320 -22.28 -5.75 19.85
CA PHE A 320 -23.74 -5.59 19.80
C PHE A 320 -24.40 -6.65 18.91
N TRP A 321 -23.89 -6.85 17.68
CA TRP A 321 -24.49 -7.78 16.72
C TRP A 321 -24.16 -9.25 16.99
N LEU A 322 -22.97 -9.55 17.52
CA LEU A 322 -22.54 -10.93 17.79
C LEU A 322 -22.93 -11.40 19.20
N SER A 323 -23.51 -10.53 20.02
CA SER A 323 -23.88 -10.83 21.42
C SER A 323 -22.72 -11.41 22.25
N ASP A 324 -21.50 -10.90 22.03
CA ASP A 324 -20.31 -11.38 22.72
C ASP A 324 -20.27 -10.82 24.16
N ILE A 325 -20.97 -11.54 25.04
CA ILE A 325 -21.16 -11.16 26.44
C ILE A 325 -19.84 -11.19 27.23
N ASP A 326 -18.90 -12.02 26.83
CA ASP A 326 -17.61 -12.15 27.53
C ASP A 326 -16.68 -10.97 27.31
N TYR A 327 -16.74 -10.35 26.14
CA TYR A 327 -15.97 -9.13 25.85
C TYR A 327 -16.54 -7.90 26.61
N ALA A 328 -17.85 -7.77 26.69
CA ALA A 328 -18.52 -6.70 27.42
C ALA A 328 -18.23 -6.69 28.93
N ARG A 329 -17.74 -7.81 29.49
CA ARG A 329 -17.33 -7.93 30.89
C ARG A 329 -15.85 -7.61 31.12
N ARG A 330 -15.02 -7.48 30.07
CA ARG A 330 -13.59 -7.18 30.15
C ARG A 330 -13.25 -5.74 29.76
N ALA A 331 -14.17 -4.98 29.20
CA ALA A 331 -14.08 -3.57 28.88
C ALA A 331 -14.73 -2.72 29.99
#